data_acb6e1af9f55dc28c964471636fa917b
#
_entry.id   acb6e1af9f55dc28c964471636fa917b
#
_cell.length_a   1.000
_cell.length_b   1.000
_cell.length_c   1.000
_cell.angle_alpha   90.00
_cell.angle_beta   90.00
_cell.angle_gamma   90.00
#
_symmetry.space_group_name_H-M   'P 1'
#
loop_
_entity.id
_entity.type
_entity.pdbx_description
1 polymer ?
#
loop_
_entity_poly.entity_id
_entity_poly.type
_entity_poly.pdbx_seq_one_letter_code
_entity_poly.pdbx_strand_id
1 'polypeptide(L)'
;MKIITMATLKGGTGKTLNTFNIAGILAENSRVLLIDIDPQCDLTSNCGIDSSNTEVKTIRDIFENLPKNQPTAEEVIMKGPIPELPNLDLIPSSILLFKTEKMLSTRSNKEHILDYFLQNNETYLNQYDYIIIDTNPSISAININGFYVADSIILSSDISSNSISGAELFCALWEDTREEMAKKENNVRALILCNVDRRSNLINEIKGHLLSENYSIPNEAIVNTVIPMTVKLKDTEIEHKPINILYPKENIKKIYDSVISELKEKGVL
;
A
#
# COMPACT_ATOMS: atom_id res chain seq x y z
N MET A 1 1.55 -11.00 12.85
CA MET A 1 1.22 -9.75 12.11
C MET A 1 2.27 -9.53 11.03
N LYS A 2 1.86 -9.21 9.79
CA LYS A 2 2.77 -8.79 8.69
C LYS A 2 2.43 -7.38 8.25
N ILE A 3 3.47 -6.56 8.01
CA ILE A 3 3.34 -5.17 7.56
C ILE A 3 3.74 -5.09 6.09
N ILE A 4 2.83 -4.66 5.24
CA ILE A 4 3.01 -4.56 3.80
C ILE A 4 2.82 -3.11 3.38
N THR A 5 3.72 -2.58 2.56
CA THR A 5 3.56 -1.24 1.98
C THR A 5 3.44 -1.33 0.46
N MET A 6 2.39 -0.70 -0.05
CA MET A 6 2.17 -0.55 -1.49
C MET A 6 2.86 0.71 -1.99
N ALA A 7 3.70 0.58 -3.02
CA ALA A 7 4.54 1.67 -3.51
C ALA A 7 4.52 1.79 -5.03
N THR A 8 4.81 3.00 -5.50
CA THR A 8 5.05 3.35 -6.91
C THR A 8 5.69 4.73 -6.98
N LEU A 9 6.42 5.05 -8.06
CA LEU A 9 6.83 6.44 -8.36
C LEU A 9 5.97 7.09 -9.46
N LYS A 10 5.05 6.33 -10.07
CA LYS A 10 4.17 6.87 -11.10
C LYS A 10 2.71 6.84 -10.63
N GLY A 11 2.02 7.97 -10.74
CA GLY A 11 0.59 8.05 -10.48
C GLY A 11 -0.23 7.23 -11.51
N GLY A 12 -1.39 6.74 -11.07
CA GLY A 12 -2.33 6.03 -11.96
C GLY A 12 -1.99 4.56 -12.25
N THR A 13 -1.01 3.99 -11.57
CA THR A 13 -0.65 2.56 -11.71
C THR A 13 -1.58 1.59 -10.95
N GLY A 14 -2.70 2.09 -10.39
CA GLY A 14 -3.65 1.25 -9.66
C GLY A 14 -3.20 0.83 -8.25
N LYS A 15 -2.17 1.46 -7.67
CA LYS A 15 -1.66 1.15 -6.33
C LYS A 15 -2.77 1.12 -5.27
N THR A 16 -3.44 2.25 -5.04
CA THR A 16 -4.52 2.39 -4.05
C THR A 16 -5.67 1.43 -4.30
N LEU A 17 -6.05 1.26 -5.56
CA LEU A 17 -7.08 0.33 -5.97
C LEU A 17 -6.71 -1.13 -5.65
N ASN A 18 -5.45 -1.50 -5.90
CA ASN A 18 -4.93 -2.82 -5.54
C ASN A 18 -4.84 -3.00 -4.03
N THR A 19 -4.39 -1.97 -3.28
CA THR A 19 -4.39 -1.95 -1.81
C THR A 19 -5.78 -2.26 -1.28
N PHE A 20 -6.80 -1.54 -1.75
CA PHE A 20 -8.19 -1.67 -1.33
C PHE A 20 -8.76 -3.07 -1.61
N ASN A 21 -8.58 -3.58 -2.83
CA ASN A 21 -9.14 -4.86 -3.23
C ASN A 21 -8.41 -6.07 -2.59
N ILE A 22 -7.09 -6.02 -2.46
CA ILE A 22 -6.31 -7.06 -1.76
C ILE A 22 -6.72 -7.11 -0.29
N ALA A 23 -6.80 -5.96 0.38
CA ALA A 23 -7.22 -5.88 1.77
C ALA A 23 -8.65 -6.41 1.98
N GLY A 24 -9.58 -6.04 1.09
CA GLY A 24 -10.97 -6.52 1.15
C GLY A 24 -11.08 -8.04 1.05
N ILE A 25 -10.30 -8.67 0.18
CA ILE A 25 -10.27 -10.14 0.05
C ILE A 25 -9.62 -10.80 1.27
N LEU A 26 -8.51 -10.24 1.76
CA LEU A 26 -7.86 -10.77 2.96
C LEU A 26 -8.77 -10.67 4.19
N ALA A 27 -9.56 -9.61 4.29
CA ALA A 27 -10.49 -9.38 5.39
C ALA A 27 -11.66 -10.37 5.46
N GLU A 28 -11.88 -11.20 4.42
CA GLU A 28 -12.84 -12.31 4.50
C GLU A 28 -12.47 -13.33 5.61
N ASN A 29 -11.16 -13.54 5.84
CA ASN A 29 -10.69 -14.59 6.74
C ASN A 29 -9.57 -14.15 7.70
N SER A 30 -9.17 -12.89 7.68
CA SER A 30 -8.08 -12.33 8.48
C SER A 30 -8.44 -10.95 9.00
N ARG A 31 -7.83 -10.53 10.10
CA ARG A 31 -7.97 -9.14 10.58
C ARG A 31 -6.96 -8.25 9.87
N VAL A 32 -7.45 -7.24 9.18
CA VAL A 32 -6.66 -6.35 8.35
C VAL A 32 -6.80 -4.91 8.85
N LEU A 33 -5.66 -4.23 9.02
CA LEU A 33 -5.62 -2.79 9.24
C LEU A 33 -5.07 -2.12 7.98
N LEU A 34 -5.85 -1.25 7.39
CA LEU A 34 -5.39 -0.32 6.36
C LEU A 34 -4.81 0.94 7.01
N ILE A 35 -3.72 1.45 6.47
CA ILE A 35 -3.14 2.74 6.84
C ILE A 35 -2.97 3.56 5.57
N ASP A 36 -3.70 4.66 5.47
CA ASP A 36 -3.60 5.60 4.35
C ASP A 36 -2.61 6.71 4.72
N ILE A 37 -1.45 6.77 4.04
CA ILE A 37 -0.45 7.83 4.22
C ILE A 37 -0.33 8.73 3.00
N ASP A 38 -1.29 8.65 2.06
CA ASP A 38 -1.37 9.55 0.90
C ASP A 38 -2.21 10.79 1.25
N PRO A 39 -1.66 12.02 1.10
CA PRO A 39 -2.45 13.24 1.26
C PRO A 39 -3.64 13.38 0.32
N GLN A 40 -3.72 12.59 -0.77
CA GLN A 40 -4.90 12.57 -1.64
C GLN A 40 -6.09 11.87 -0.99
N CYS A 41 -5.87 11.02 0.02
CA CYS A 41 -6.90 10.32 0.79
C CYS A 41 -7.77 9.36 -0.07
N ASP A 42 -7.22 8.85 -1.18
CA ASP A 42 -7.98 7.99 -2.09
C ASP A 42 -8.40 6.67 -1.42
N LEU A 43 -7.51 6.04 -0.63
CA LEU A 43 -7.85 4.83 0.12
C LEU A 43 -8.90 5.11 1.19
N THR A 44 -8.78 6.23 1.89
CA THR A 44 -9.76 6.71 2.88
C THR A 44 -11.14 6.89 2.24
N SER A 45 -11.19 7.54 1.07
CA SER A 45 -12.40 7.72 0.29
C SER A 45 -12.98 6.38 -0.20
N ASN A 46 -12.13 5.45 -0.67
CA ASN A 46 -12.57 4.12 -1.11
C ASN A 46 -13.23 3.33 0.04
N CYS A 47 -12.86 3.60 1.28
CA CYS A 47 -13.52 3.05 2.47
C CYS A 47 -14.82 3.80 2.86
N GLY A 48 -15.28 4.77 2.05
CA GLY A 48 -16.50 5.55 2.30
C GLY A 48 -16.35 6.64 3.37
N ILE A 49 -15.12 7.04 3.71
CA ILE A 49 -14.86 8.03 4.75
C ILE A 49 -14.59 9.40 4.12
N ASP A 50 -15.27 10.41 4.64
CA ASP A 50 -15.05 11.80 4.26
C ASP A 50 -13.76 12.33 4.90
N SER A 51 -12.71 12.49 4.08
CA SER A 51 -11.40 13.01 4.51
C SER A 51 -11.41 14.50 4.91
N SER A 52 -12.50 15.22 4.68
CA SER A 52 -12.69 16.61 5.13
C SER A 52 -13.18 16.70 6.58
N ASN A 53 -13.61 15.59 7.17
CA ASN A 53 -14.07 15.58 8.57
C ASN A 53 -12.88 15.75 9.53
N THR A 54 -12.82 16.92 10.17
CA THR A 54 -11.74 17.30 11.09
C THR A 54 -11.93 16.78 12.52
N GLU A 55 -13.06 16.14 12.82
CA GLU A 55 -13.33 15.54 14.14
C GLU A 55 -12.70 14.15 14.31
N VAL A 56 -12.34 13.50 13.19
CA VAL A 56 -11.71 12.18 13.19
C VAL A 56 -10.20 12.34 13.29
N LYS A 57 -9.57 11.64 14.23
CA LYS A 57 -8.10 11.52 14.26
C LYS A 57 -7.63 10.69 13.08
N THR A 58 -6.50 11.07 12.51
CA THR A 58 -5.96 10.51 11.27
C THR A 58 -4.48 10.18 11.43
N ILE A 59 -3.87 9.63 10.40
CA ILE A 59 -2.42 9.41 10.33
C ILE A 59 -1.63 10.71 10.54
N ARG A 60 -2.21 11.87 10.21
CA ARG A 60 -1.62 13.18 10.47
C ARG A 60 -1.32 13.38 11.96
N ASP A 61 -2.24 12.97 12.84
CA ASP A 61 -2.07 13.12 14.28
C ASP A 61 -0.88 12.30 14.82
N ILE A 62 -0.57 11.18 14.16
CA ILE A 62 0.62 10.39 14.46
C ILE A 62 1.88 11.14 14.03
N PHE A 63 1.92 11.69 12.80
CA PHE A 63 3.11 12.35 12.25
C PHE A 63 3.40 13.72 12.87
N GLU A 64 2.40 14.46 13.31
CA GLU A 64 2.59 15.80 13.91
C GLU A 64 3.09 15.74 15.35
N ASN A 65 2.83 14.66 16.07
CA ASN A 65 3.20 14.53 17.46
C ASN A 65 4.59 13.90 17.68
N LEU A 66 5.19 14.21 18.83
CA LEU A 66 6.38 13.51 19.32
C LEU A 66 5.99 12.10 19.78
N PRO A 67 6.89 11.09 19.76
CA PRO A 67 6.57 9.71 20.14
C PRO A 67 5.80 9.56 21.45
N LYS A 68 6.18 10.34 22.48
CA LYS A 68 5.53 10.31 23.81
C LYS A 68 4.13 10.94 23.86
N ASN A 69 3.77 11.70 22.83
CA ASN A 69 2.51 12.44 22.74
C ASN A 69 1.65 11.96 21.55
N GLN A 70 2.08 10.90 20.86
CA GLN A 70 1.28 10.30 19.80
C GLN A 70 -0.04 9.78 20.36
N PRO A 71 -1.12 9.80 19.57
CA PRO A 71 -2.38 9.18 19.96
C PRO A 71 -2.19 7.67 20.11
N THR A 72 -3.08 7.03 20.88
CA THR A 72 -3.14 5.57 20.96
C THR A 72 -3.75 4.99 19.67
N ALA A 73 -3.51 3.69 19.41
CA ALA A 73 -4.12 3.00 18.29
C ALA A 73 -5.66 3.06 18.34
N GLU A 74 -6.25 2.93 19.53
CA GLU A 74 -7.71 3.03 19.73
C GLU A 74 -8.28 4.38 19.33
N GLU A 75 -7.50 5.44 19.45
CA GLU A 75 -7.96 6.81 19.13
C GLU A 75 -7.93 7.12 17.62
N VAL A 76 -7.07 6.44 16.85
CA VAL A 76 -6.88 6.73 15.39
C VAL A 76 -7.44 5.65 14.49
N ILE A 77 -7.69 4.44 15.01
CA ILE A 77 -8.22 3.33 14.21
C ILE A 77 -9.74 3.40 14.15
N MET A 78 -10.25 3.59 12.95
CA MET A 78 -11.66 3.47 12.64
C MET A 78 -12.00 1.99 12.42
N LYS A 79 -12.96 1.48 13.20
CA LYS A 79 -13.38 0.09 13.16
C LYS A 79 -14.46 -0.14 12.11
N GLY A 80 -14.26 -1.17 11.25
CA GLY A 80 -15.26 -1.65 10.31
C GLY A 80 -15.86 -0.57 9.41
N PRO A 81 -15.07 0.28 8.71
CA PRO A 81 -15.62 1.34 7.87
C PRO A 81 -16.53 0.79 6.77
N ILE A 82 -16.33 -0.47 6.37
CA ILE A 82 -17.17 -1.18 5.41
C ILE A 82 -17.99 -2.22 6.18
N PRO A 83 -19.30 -2.04 6.33
CA PRO A 83 -20.14 -2.92 7.17
C PRO A 83 -20.09 -4.40 6.80
N GLU A 84 -19.91 -4.71 5.51
CA GLU A 84 -19.80 -6.08 5.00
C GLU A 84 -18.45 -6.75 5.35
N LEU A 85 -17.47 -5.99 5.81
CA LEU A 85 -16.11 -6.46 6.17
C LEU A 85 -15.72 -6.03 7.59
N PRO A 86 -16.32 -6.63 8.63
CA PRO A 86 -16.06 -6.24 10.03
C PRO A 86 -14.63 -6.52 10.50
N ASN A 87 -13.85 -7.28 9.73
CA ASN A 87 -12.43 -7.55 10.00
C ASN A 87 -11.48 -6.55 9.32
N LEU A 88 -12.00 -5.55 8.61
CA LEU A 88 -11.22 -4.49 7.97
C LEU A 88 -11.35 -3.21 8.78
N ASP A 89 -10.24 -2.72 9.30
CA ASP A 89 -10.15 -1.46 10.02
C ASP A 89 -9.27 -0.48 9.23
N LEU A 90 -9.35 0.81 9.55
CA LEU A 90 -8.64 1.87 8.83
C LEU A 90 -8.03 2.91 9.77
N ILE A 91 -6.77 3.29 9.54
CA ILE A 91 -6.24 4.61 9.96
C ILE A 91 -6.38 5.54 8.75
N PRO A 92 -7.30 6.51 8.78
CA PRO A 92 -7.58 7.36 7.63
C PRO A 92 -6.49 8.41 7.42
N SER A 93 -6.38 8.90 6.20
CA SER A 93 -5.53 10.04 5.84
C SER A 93 -6.24 11.38 6.02
N SER A 94 -5.51 12.45 5.77
CA SER A 94 -6.03 13.83 5.76
C SER A 94 -5.33 14.64 4.68
N ILE A 95 -6.06 15.46 3.96
CA ILE A 95 -5.49 16.41 2.99
C ILE A 95 -4.47 17.36 3.65
N LEU A 96 -4.60 17.62 4.94
CA LEU A 96 -3.65 18.44 5.69
C LEU A 96 -2.28 17.78 5.87
N LEU A 97 -2.14 16.51 5.54
CA LEU A 97 -0.87 15.77 5.57
C LEU A 97 0.20 16.42 4.67
N PHE A 98 -0.19 17.16 3.60
CA PHE A 98 0.73 18.01 2.83
C PHE A 98 1.48 19.04 3.68
N LYS A 99 0.80 19.64 4.66
CA LYS A 99 1.44 20.61 5.59
C LYS A 99 2.39 19.90 6.54
N THR A 100 1.99 18.74 7.01
CA THR A 100 2.77 17.88 7.90
C THR A 100 4.08 17.44 7.21
N GLU A 101 4.03 17.04 5.96
CA GLU A 101 5.21 16.65 5.18
C GLU A 101 6.25 17.79 5.10
N LYS A 102 5.78 19.01 4.83
CA LYS A 102 6.64 20.19 4.83
C LYS A 102 7.25 20.47 6.21
N MET A 103 6.50 20.30 7.28
CA MET A 103 6.97 20.45 8.65
C MET A 103 8.03 19.39 8.99
N LEU A 104 7.85 18.15 8.54
CA LEU A 104 8.76 17.05 8.79
C LEU A 104 10.12 17.23 8.10
N SER A 105 10.21 18.01 7.01
CA SER A 105 11.47 18.21 6.28
C SER A 105 12.62 18.70 7.16
N THR A 106 12.32 19.43 8.22
CA THR A 106 13.31 19.99 9.17
C THR A 106 13.43 19.19 10.46
N ARG A 107 12.63 18.13 10.65
CA ARG A 107 12.60 17.35 11.90
C ARG A 107 13.63 16.21 11.87
N SER A 108 14.36 16.03 12.97
CA SER A 108 15.21 14.86 13.16
C SER A 108 14.40 13.60 13.42
N ASN A 109 14.90 12.44 12.99
CA ASN A 109 14.25 11.11 13.13
C ASN A 109 12.84 11.05 12.51
N LYS A 110 12.59 11.84 11.48
CA LYS A 110 11.30 11.92 10.78
C LYS A 110 10.93 10.62 10.06
N GLU A 111 11.91 9.77 9.80
CA GLU A 111 11.77 8.49 9.11
C GLU A 111 11.27 7.36 10.02
N HIS A 112 11.24 7.56 11.35
CA HIS A 112 10.91 6.54 12.35
C HIS A 112 9.62 6.84 13.13
N ILE A 113 8.82 7.82 12.72
CA ILE A 113 7.64 8.26 13.46
C ILE A 113 6.58 7.16 13.51
N LEU A 114 6.34 6.49 12.38
CA LEU A 114 5.38 5.39 12.30
C LEU A 114 5.91 4.16 13.06
N ASP A 115 7.21 3.90 13.03
CA ASP A 115 7.84 2.81 13.79
C ASP A 115 7.62 2.99 15.29
N TYR A 116 7.84 4.18 15.83
CA TYR A 116 7.54 4.50 17.23
C TYR A 116 6.06 4.29 17.56
N PHE A 117 5.16 4.70 16.67
CA PHE A 117 3.73 4.49 16.89
C PHE A 117 3.38 3.00 16.95
N LEU A 118 3.90 2.19 16.01
CA LEU A 118 3.63 0.76 15.96
C LEU A 118 4.19 0.05 17.20
N GLN A 119 5.41 0.38 17.64
CA GLN A 119 6.02 -0.18 18.84
C GLN A 119 5.25 0.18 20.10
N ASN A 120 4.86 1.45 20.27
CA ASN A 120 4.12 1.92 21.44
C ASN A 120 2.72 1.30 21.55
N ASN A 121 2.16 0.82 20.45
CA ASN A 121 0.83 0.22 20.36
C ASN A 121 0.86 -1.28 20.04
N GLU A 122 2.01 -1.95 20.13
CA GLU A 122 2.21 -3.34 19.72
C GLU A 122 1.16 -4.28 20.31
N THR A 123 0.89 -4.19 21.60
CA THR A 123 -0.09 -5.04 22.29
C THR A 123 -1.48 -4.95 21.65
N TYR A 124 -1.91 -3.76 21.26
CA TYR A 124 -3.19 -3.55 20.61
C TYR A 124 -3.16 -4.02 19.15
N LEU A 125 -2.07 -3.73 18.43
CA LEU A 125 -1.92 -4.03 17.02
C LEU A 125 -1.70 -5.53 16.74
N ASN A 126 -1.24 -6.31 17.70
CA ASN A 126 -1.05 -7.77 17.56
C ASN A 126 -2.36 -8.54 17.29
N GLN A 127 -3.52 -7.91 17.39
CA GLN A 127 -4.78 -8.50 16.96
C GLN A 127 -4.93 -8.61 15.44
N TYR A 128 -4.13 -7.87 14.65
CA TYR A 128 -4.18 -7.89 13.18
C TYR A 128 -3.23 -8.95 12.62
N ASP A 129 -3.69 -9.65 11.58
CA ASP A 129 -2.85 -10.55 10.78
C ASP A 129 -2.01 -9.74 9.80
N TYR A 130 -2.62 -8.70 9.22
CA TYR A 130 -1.99 -7.82 8.23
C TYR A 130 -2.21 -6.34 8.55
N ILE A 131 -1.13 -5.55 8.37
CA ILE A 131 -1.19 -4.09 8.25
C ILE A 131 -0.78 -3.76 6.83
N ILE A 132 -1.64 -3.06 6.06
CA ILE A 132 -1.37 -2.70 4.68
C ILE A 132 -1.36 -1.18 4.56
N ILE A 133 -0.21 -0.63 4.14
CA ILE A 133 0.03 0.81 4.06
C ILE A 133 -0.05 1.26 2.61
N ASP A 134 -0.90 2.23 2.31
CA ASP A 134 -0.96 2.90 1.01
C ASP A 134 -0.20 4.22 1.03
N THR A 135 0.62 4.48 0.00
CA THR A 135 1.52 5.64 -0.08
C THR A 135 1.15 6.56 -1.24
N ASN A 136 1.70 7.77 -1.31
CA ASN A 136 1.68 8.56 -2.54
C ASN A 136 2.82 8.14 -3.50
N PRO A 137 2.83 8.57 -4.76
CA PRO A 137 3.85 8.17 -5.74
C PRO A 137 5.16 8.98 -5.55
N SER A 138 5.84 8.82 -4.43
CA SER A 138 7.09 9.52 -4.12
C SER A 138 7.97 8.73 -3.14
N ILE A 139 9.22 9.21 -2.94
CA ILE A 139 10.07 8.82 -1.81
C ILE A 139 10.19 10.02 -0.87
N SER A 140 9.09 10.34 -0.22
CA SER A 140 8.99 11.42 0.75
C SER A 140 9.27 10.94 2.18
N ALA A 141 9.50 11.86 3.11
CA ALA A 141 9.72 11.52 4.51
C ALA A 141 8.55 10.72 5.11
N ILE A 142 7.31 11.00 4.68
CA ILE A 142 6.13 10.24 5.12
C ILE A 142 6.16 8.82 4.56
N ASN A 143 6.41 8.67 3.25
CA ASN A 143 6.44 7.36 2.60
C ASN A 143 7.60 6.49 3.12
N ILE A 144 8.76 7.09 3.40
CA ILE A 144 9.90 6.39 3.99
C ILE A 144 9.51 5.71 5.31
N ASN A 145 8.64 6.32 6.13
CA ASN A 145 8.12 5.66 7.32
C ASN A 145 7.39 4.35 6.99
N GLY A 146 6.54 4.36 5.96
CA GLY A 146 5.85 3.16 5.50
C GLY A 146 6.82 2.10 4.96
N PHE A 147 7.84 2.52 4.19
CA PHE A 147 8.85 1.60 3.64
C PHE A 147 9.76 1.02 4.74
N TYR A 148 10.08 1.83 5.74
CA TYR A 148 10.93 1.41 6.85
C TYR A 148 10.29 0.34 7.71
N VAL A 149 9.02 0.48 8.07
CA VAL A 149 8.31 -0.48 8.94
C VAL A 149 7.86 -1.74 8.21
N ALA A 150 7.83 -1.73 6.88
CA ALA A 150 7.34 -2.84 6.10
C ALA A 150 8.25 -4.08 6.18
N ASP A 151 7.62 -5.25 6.36
CA ASP A 151 8.25 -6.55 6.11
C ASP A 151 8.41 -6.79 4.60
N SER A 152 7.43 -6.28 3.82
CA SER A 152 7.41 -6.40 2.37
C SER A 152 6.90 -5.12 1.71
N ILE A 153 7.61 -4.65 0.68
CA ILE A 153 7.13 -3.62 -0.24
C ILE A 153 6.63 -4.30 -1.51
N ILE A 154 5.40 -3.97 -1.90
CA ILE A 154 4.80 -4.38 -3.17
C ILE A 154 4.79 -3.19 -4.11
N LEU A 155 5.47 -3.31 -5.23
CA LEU A 155 5.42 -2.32 -6.30
C LEU A 155 4.21 -2.55 -7.20
N SER A 156 3.53 -1.47 -7.58
CA SER A 156 2.42 -1.46 -8.54
C SER A 156 2.86 -0.71 -9.80
N SER A 157 2.80 -1.36 -10.95
CA SER A 157 3.20 -0.79 -12.24
C SER A 157 2.23 -1.18 -13.34
N ASP A 158 2.01 -0.30 -14.30
CA ASP A 158 1.44 -0.70 -15.60
C ASP A 158 2.57 -1.17 -16.55
N ILE A 159 2.20 -1.65 -17.74
CA ILE A 159 3.15 -2.16 -18.73
C ILE A 159 3.82 -1.07 -19.58
N SER A 160 3.64 0.20 -19.29
CA SER A 160 4.34 1.28 -20.00
C SER A 160 5.80 1.35 -19.60
N SER A 161 6.68 1.69 -20.54
CA SER A 161 8.13 1.86 -20.27
C SER A 161 8.37 2.84 -19.14
N ASN A 162 7.62 3.94 -19.06
CA ASN A 162 7.74 4.93 -17.99
C ASN A 162 7.39 4.38 -16.61
N SER A 163 6.41 3.45 -16.52
CA SER A 163 6.05 2.84 -15.23
C SER A 163 7.09 1.82 -14.78
N ILE A 164 7.60 1.05 -15.70
CA ILE A 164 8.69 0.08 -15.44
C ILE A 164 9.95 0.83 -14.98
N SER A 165 10.38 1.85 -15.74
CA SER A 165 11.52 2.70 -15.31
C SER A 165 11.26 3.39 -13.96
N GLY A 166 10.02 3.74 -13.66
CA GLY A 166 9.63 4.25 -12.34
C GLY A 166 9.79 3.22 -11.22
N ALA A 167 9.46 1.96 -11.48
CA ALA A 167 9.66 0.88 -10.51
C ALA A 167 11.16 0.59 -10.28
N GLU A 168 11.98 0.63 -11.34
CA GLU A 168 13.44 0.52 -11.22
C GLU A 168 14.05 1.67 -10.42
N LEU A 169 13.66 2.90 -10.76
CA LEU A 169 14.13 4.09 -10.05
C LEU A 169 13.74 4.02 -8.56
N PHE A 170 12.53 3.51 -8.26
CA PHE A 170 12.12 3.26 -6.88
C PHE A 170 13.10 2.32 -6.17
N CYS A 171 13.42 1.17 -6.78
CA CYS A 171 14.34 0.20 -6.19
C CYS A 171 15.71 0.80 -5.93
N ALA A 172 16.26 1.56 -6.89
CA ALA A 172 17.56 2.21 -6.72
C ALA A 172 17.54 3.25 -5.60
N LEU A 173 16.57 4.17 -5.59
CA LEU A 173 16.45 5.21 -4.56
C LEU A 173 16.17 4.63 -3.17
N TRP A 174 15.35 3.55 -3.10
CA TRP A 174 15.09 2.89 -1.84
C TRP A 174 16.33 2.16 -1.31
N GLU A 175 17.13 1.55 -2.19
CA GLU A 175 18.38 0.92 -1.81
C GLU A 175 19.32 1.92 -1.12
N ASP A 176 19.54 3.08 -1.76
CA ASP A 176 20.37 4.15 -1.18
C ASP A 176 19.79 4.64 0.18
N THR A 177 18.49 4.91 0.22
CA THR A 177 17.81 5.41 1.43
C THR A 177 17.88 4.41 2.59
N ARG A 178 17.64 3.12 2.34
CA ARG A 178 17.68 2.12 3.39
C ARG A 178 19.07 1.89 3.96
N GLU A 179 20.12 2.02 3.12
CA GLU A 179 21.51 1.96 3.58
C GLU A 179 21.85 3.12 4.52
N GLU A 180 21.44 4.35 4.17
CA GLU A 180 21.57 5.52 5.04
C GLU A 180 20.87 5.34 6.39
N MET A 181 19.74 4.62 6.41
CA MET A 181 18.98 4.31 7.61
C MET A 181 19.46 3.06 8.36
N ALA A 182 20.53 2.42 7.90
CA ALA A 182 21.05 1.16 8.42
C ALA A 182 20.03 0.00 8.44
N LYS A 183 19.02 0.02 7.57
CA LYS A 183 18.08 -1.09 7.34
C LYS A 183 18.77 -2.15 6.47
N LYS A 184 19.17 -3.26 7.09
CA LYS A 184 20.07 -4.25 6.48
C LYS A 184 19.46 -5.00 5.28
N GLU A 185 18.16 -5.27 5.28
CA GLU A 185 17.52 -6.09 4.25
C GLU A 185 16.73 -5.24 3.26
N ASN A 186 16.90 -5.53 1.98
CA ASN A 186 15.99 -5.04 0.95
C ASN A 186 14.65 -5.77 1.14
N ASN A 187 13.59 -5.00 1.29
CA ASN A 187 12.24 -5.51 1.52
C ASN A 187 11.30 -5.31 0.31
N VAL A 188 11.82 -4.99 -0.87
CA VAL A 188 11.04 -5.05 -2.11
C VAL A 188 10.86 -6.51 -2.49
N ARG A 189 9.65 -7.05 -2.31
CA ARG A 189 9.36 -8.48 -2.42
C ARG A 189 8.40 -8.83 -3.55
N ALA A 190 7.66 -7.85 -4.10
CA ALA A 190 6.75 -8.11 -5.20
C ALA A 190 6.62 -6.91 -6.15
N LEU A 191 6.41 -7.21 -7.44
CA LEU A 191 5.98 -6.28 -8.47
C LEU A 191 4.72 -6.83 -9.11
N ILE A 192 3.59 -6.11 -8.98
CA ILE A 192 2.31 -6.43 -9.61
C ILE A 192 2.15 -5.57 -10.87
N LEU A 193 1.95 -6.22 -12.01
CA LEU A 193 1.58 -5.55 -13.24
C LEU A 193 0.06 -5.40 -13.31
N CYS A 194 -0.42 -4.18 -13.46
CA CYS A 194 -1.84 -3.84 -13.45
C CYS A 194 -2.21 -2.84 -14.55
N ASN A 195 -3.50 -2.55 -14.68
CA ASN A 195 -4.05 -1.74 -15.80
C ASN A 195 -3.70 -2.28 -17.18
N VAL A 196 -3.58 -3.60 -17.32
CA VAL A 196 -3.12 -4.25 -18.53
C VAL A 196 -4.29 -4.51 -19.49
N ASP A 197 -4.20 -4.04 -20.73
CA ASP A 197 -5.10 -4.51 -21.79
C ASP A 197 -4.74 -5.95 -22.16
N ARG A 198 -5.64 -6.89 -21.88
CA ARG A 198 -5.44 -8.34 -22.16
C ARG A 198 -5.20 -8.68 -23.63
N ARG A 199 -5.57 -7.78 -24.55
CA ARG A 199 -5.33 -7.95 -25.99
C ARG A 199 -3.87 -7.66 -26.38
N SER A 200 -3.09 -7.11 -25.47
CA SER A 200 -1.71 -6.73 -25.71
C SER A 200 -0.79 -7.97 -25.70
N ASN A 201 -0.09 -8.22 -26.78
CA ASN A 201 0.98 -9.23 -26.84
C ASN A 201 2.24 -8.81 -26.05
N LEU A 202 2.29 -7.55 -25.59
CA LEU A 202 3.43 -6.96 -24.88
C LEU A 202 3.65 -7.55 -23.48
N ILE A 203 2.66 -8.21 -22.88
CA ILE A 203 2.78 -8.74 -21.51
C ILE A 203 3.95 -9.70 -21.36
N ASN A 204 4.06 -10.67 -22.29
CA ASN A 204 5.12 -11.67 -22.25
C ASN A 204 6.48 -11.06 -22.63
N GLU A 205 6.49 -10.10 -23.56
CA GLU A 205 7.69 -9.39 -23.97
C GLU A 205 8.25 -8.55 -22.80
N ILE A 206 7.39 -7.79 -22.11
CA ILE A 206 7.79 -6.98 -20.94
C ILE A 206 8.28 -7.86 -19.78
N LYS A 207 7.58 -8.96 -19.50
CA LYS A 207 8.06 -9.93 -18.50
C LYS A 207 9.41 -10.54 -18.89
N GLY A 208 9.54 -10.95 -20.15
CA GLY A 208 10.81 -11.45 -20.67
C GLY A 208 11.92 -10.42 -20.54
N HIS A 209 11.62 -9.15 -20.83
CA HIS A 209 12.55 -8.03 -20.70
C HIS A 209 12.94 -7.79 -19.24
N LEU A 210 11.98 -7.72 -18.32
CA LEU A 210 12.22 -7.59 -16.87
C LEU A 210 13.09 -8.74 -16.32
N LEU A 211 12.99 -9.94 -16.87
CA LEU A 211 13.77 -11.11 -16.45
C LEU A 211 15.15 -11.19 -17.11
N SER A 212 15.35 -10.52 -18.26
CA SER A 212 16.56 -10.67 -19.09
C SER A 212 17.62 -9.60 -18.86
N GLU A 213 17.28 -8.47 -18.28
CA GLU A 213 18.19 -7.34 -18.05
C GLU A 213 18.55 -7.22 -16.58
N ASN A 214 19.68 -6.54 -16.30
CA ASN A 214 20.13 -6.22 -14.93
C ASN A 214 19.31 -5.06 -14.34
N TYR A 215 18.01 -5.30 -14.14
CA TYR A 215 17.17 -4.37 -13.43
C TYR A 215 17.44 -4.40 -11.92
N SER A 216 17.24 -3.28 -11.25
CA SER A 216 17.27 -3.19 -9.78
C SER A 216 16.08 -3.93 -9.12
N ILE A 217 15.08 -4.33 -9.90
CA ILE A 217 13.92 -5.13 -9.44
C ILE A 217 14.36 -6.59 -9.32
N PRO A 218 14.25 -7.23 -8.15
CA PRO A 218 14.56 -8.65 -8.02
C PRO A 218 13.68 -9.51 -8.93
N ASN A 219 14.27 -10.41 -9.70
CA ASN A 219 13.54 -11.29 -10.63
C ASN A 219 12.45 -12.12 -9.92
N GLU A 220 12.75 -12.58 -8.70
CA GLU A 220 11.82 -13.31 -7.84
C GLU A 220 10.64 -12.45 -7.36
N ALA A 221 10.74 -11.13 -7.43
CA ALA A 221 9.66 -10.23 -7.04
C ALA A 221 8.54 -10.15 -8.08
N ILE A 222 8.78 -10.51 -9.35
CA ILE A 222 7.77 -10.37 -10.40
C ILE A 222 6.61 -11.34 -10.16
N VAL A 223 5.39 -10.80 -10.05
CA VAL A 223 4.14 -11.58 -9.94
C VAL A 223 3.68 -11.99 -11.34
N ASN A 224 3.39 -13.28 -11.52
CA ASN A 224 2.99 -13.81 -12.83
C ASN A 224 1.59 -13.39 -13.23
N THR A 225 0.68 -13.33 -12.29
CA THR A 225 -0.70 -12.90 -12.56
C THR A 225 -0.75 -11.40 -12.79
N VAL A 226 -1.34 -10.97 -13.90
CA VAL A 226 -1.53 -9.54 -14.21
C VAL A 226 -2.96 -9.11 -13.94
N ILE A 227 -3.13 -7.90 -13.41
CA ILE A 227 -4.45 -7.32 -13.15
C ILE A 227 -4.88 -6.51 -14.39
N PRO A 228 -5.96 -6.91 -15.08
CA PRO A 228 -6.41 -6.21 -16.28
C PRO A 228 -7.09 -4.91 -15.98
N MET A 229 -7.06 -4.00 -16.95
CA MET A 229 -7.95 -2.83 -16.96
C MET A 229 -9.40 -3.30 -17.10
N THR A 230 -10.27 -2.85 -16.19
CA THR A 230 -11.70 -3.14 -16.25
C THR A 230 -12.52 -2.08 -15.50
N VAL A 231 -13.71 -1.80 -16.03
CA VAL A 231 -14.66 -0.87 -15.39
C VAL A 231 -15.06 -1.35 -13.99
N LYS A 232 -15.16 -2.65 -13.77
CA LYS A 232 -15.53 -3.23 -12.46
C LYS A 232 -14.60 -2.81 -11.31
N LEU A 233 -13.34 -2.53 -11.61
CA LEU A 233 -12.42 -2.00 -10.60
C LEU A 233 -12.73 -0.54 -10.26
N LYS A 234 -13.17 0.27 -11.24
CA LYS A 234 -13.62 1.64 -10.96
C LYS A 234 -14.92 1.67 -10.16
N ASP A 235 -15.80 0.70 -10.40
CA ASP A 235 -17.04 0.58 -9.62
C ASP A 235 -16.74 0.39 -8.13
N THR A 236 -15.61 -0.26 -7.77
CA THR A 236 -15.23 -0.44 -6.35
C THR A 236 -14.92 0.87 -5.65
N GLU A 237 -14.38 1.85 -6.37
CA GLU A 237 -14.13 3.21 -5.86
C GLU A 237 -15.44 3.99 -5.69
N ILE A 238 -16.36 3.89 -6.66
CA ILE A 238 -17.64 4.60 -6.67
C ILE A 238 -18.58 4.06 -5.59
N GLU A 239 -18.64 2.75 -5.44
CA GLU A 239 -19.55 2.07 -4.50
C GLU A 239 -18.94 1.89 -3.10
N HIS A 240 -17.69 2.31 -2.90
CA HIS A 240 -16.94 2.18 -1.65
C HIS A 240 -16.93 0.73 -1.12
N LYS A 241 -16.85 -0.24 -2.03
CA LYS A 241 -16.86 -1.68 -1.72
C LYS A 241 -15.83 -2.42 -2.56
N PRO A 242 -14.99 -3.25 -1.97
CA PRO A 242 -13.99 -4.00 -2.72
C PRO A 242 -14.62 -5.08 -3.60
N ILE A 243 -13.81 -5.59 -4.53
CA ILE A 243 -14.24 -6.50 -5.61
C ILE A 243 -14.92 -7.79 -5.11
N ASN A 244 -14.51 -8.29 -3.95
CA ASN A 244 -15.08 -9.49 -3.36
C ASN A 244 -16.50 -9.28 -2.84
N ILE A 245 -16.89 -8.06 -2.52
CA ILE A 245 -18.25 -7.70 -2.13
C ILE A 245 -19.09 -7.42 -3.36
N LEU A 246 -18.63 -6.56 -4.29
CA LEU A 246 -19.43 -6.19 -5.47
C LEU A 246 -19.52 -7.30 -6.51
N TYR A 247 -18.44 -8.04 -6.72
CA TYR A 247 -18.32 -8.98 -7.83
C TYR A 247 -17.72 -10.33 -7.41
N PRO A 248 -18.27 -11.02 -6.37
CA PRO A 248 -17.67 -12.20 -5.74
C PRO A 248 -17.50 -13.39 -6.69
N LYS A 249 -18.30 -13.47 -7.76
CA LYS A 249 -18.28 -14.60 -8.73
C LYS A 249 -17.57 -14.25 -10.04
N GLU A 250 -17.13 -13.01 -10.19
CA GLU A 250 -16.57 -12.53 -11.45
C GLU A 250 -15.09 -12.93 -11.62
N ASN A 251 -14.66 -12.98 -12.88
CA ASN A 251 -13.29 -13.37 -13.22
C ASN A 251 -12.24 -12.44 -12.61
N ILE A 252 -12.57 -11.16 -12.42
CA ILE A 252 -11.62 -10.21 -11.81
C ILE A 252 -11.33 -10.57 -10.35
N LYS A 253 -12.31 -11.04 -9.59
CA LYS A 253 -12.09 -11.53 -8.21
C LYS A 253 -11.14 -12.73 -8.21
N LYS A 254 -11.32 -13.69 -9.13
CA LYS A 254 -10.40 -14.85 -9.27
C LYS A 254 -8.98 -14.45 -9.62
N ILE A 255 -8.80 -13.36 -10.38
CA ILE A 255 -7.46 -12.82 -10.70
C ILE A 255 -6.80 -12.29 -9.41
N TYR A 256 -7.52 -11.54 -8.59
CA TYR A 256 -7.00 -11.10 -7.30
C TYR A 256 -6.70 -12.28 -6.36
N ASP A 257 -7.53 -13.33 -6.37
CA ASP A 257 -7.23 -14.56 -5.61
C ASP A 257 -5.91 -15.19 -6.06
N SER A 258 -5.66 -15.23 -7.37
CA SER A 258 -4.40 -15.74 -7.91
C SER A 258 -3.21 -14.84 -7.53
N VAL A 259 -3.36 -13.51 -7.58
CA VAL A 259 -2.33 -12.57 -7.10
C VAL A 259 -2.02 -12.81 -5.62
N ILE A 260 -3.04 -12.92 -4.78
CA ILE A 260 -2.88 -13.17 -3.34
C ILE A 260 -2.20 -14.53 -3.10
N SER A 261 -2.56 -15.58 -3.85
CA SER A 261 -1.90 -16.88 -3.76
C SER A 261 -0.42 -16.79 -4.08
N GLU A 262 -0.05 -16.13 -5.19
CA GLU A 262 1.35 -15.91 -5.56
C GLU A 262 2.11 -15.09 -4.50
N LEU A 263 1.49 -14.05 -3.94
CA LEU A 263 2.10 -13.25 -2.87
C LEU A 263 2.35 -14.08 -1.60
N LYS A 264 1.44 -15.00 -1.25
CA LYS A 264 1.63 -15.94 -0.13
C LYS A 264 2.76 -16.94 -0.42
N GLU A 265 2.81 -17.51 -1.62
CA GLU A 265 3.88 -18.42 -2.04
C GLU A 265 5.27 -17.77 -2.00
N LYS A 266 5.33 -16.46 -2.30
CA LYS A 266 6.55 -15.64 -2.20
C LYS A 266 6.88 -15.20 -0.76
N GLY A 267 6.03 -15.52 0.22
CA GLY A 267 6.20 -15.10 1.61
C GLY A 267 5.95 -13.61 1.87
N VAL A 268 5.31 -12.92 0.94
CA VAL A 268 4.95 -11.49 1.04
C VAL A 268 3.77 -11.30 1.99
N LEU A 269 2.76 -12.18 1.88
CA LEU A 269 1.55 -12.23 2.70
C LEU A 269 1.56 -13.38 3.68
#